data_7bea36de66909293b0e17ec6b2c36d97
#
_entry.id   7bea36de66909293b0e17ec6b2c36d97
#
_cell.length_a   1.000
_cell.length_b   1.000
_cell.length_c   1.000
_cell.angle_alpha   90.00
_cell.angle_beta   90.00
_cell.angle_gamma   90.00
#
_symmetry.space_group_name_H-M   'P 1'
#
loop_
_entity.id
_entity.type
_entity.pdbx_description
1 polymer ?
#
loop_
_entity_poly.entity_id
_entity_poly.type
_entity_poly.pdbx_seq_one_letter_code
_entity_poly.pdbx_strand_id
1 'polypeptide(L)'
;MGIDDHLARTRAGFERLTPEAARAAVEQGAVIVDTRPLDQRRAHGVVPGAVVVPRNVLEWRADPTSGFADERLAGRQLIVMCAEGYASSLAAATLKEIGLHATDMVGGFEAWRDAGLPVEPCPDEMI
;
A
#
# COMPACT_ATOMS: atom_id res chain seq x y z
N MET A 1 26.67 2.44 0.98
CA MET A 1 25.59 2.14 0.01
C MET A 1 24.78 0.94 0.45
N GLY A 2 23.93 1.14 1.38
CA GLY A 2 23.08 0.07 1.87
C GLY A 2 21.62 0.34 1.59
N ILE A 3 20.75 -0.47 2.21
CA ILE A 3 19.30 -0.35 2.04
C ILE A 3 18.77 1.01 2.51
N ASP A 4 19.34 1.57 3.55
CA ASP A 4 18.88 2.87 4.06
C ASP A 4 19.17 3.99 3.05
N ASP A 5 20.32 3.97 2.39
CA ASP A 5 20.62 4.93 1.33
C ASP A 5 19.70 4.74 0.13
N HIS A 6 19.40 3.49 -0.21
CA HIS A 6 18.48 3.18 -1.30
C HIS A 6 17.07 3.68 -1.00
N LEU A 7 16.59 3.45 0.23
CA LEU A 7 15.29 3.97 0.67
C LEU A 7 15.24 5.48 0.61
N ALA A 8 16.28 6.17 1.10
CA ALA A 8 16.30 7.62 1.09
C ALA A 8 16.20 8.17 -0.34
N ARG A 9 16.96 7.60 -1.27
CA ARG A 9 16.90 8.01 -2.69
C ARG A 9 15.55 7.70 -3.31
N THR A 10 14.98 6.54 -3.01
CA THR A 10 13.67 6.13 -3.50
C THR A 10 12.59 7.08 -3.04
N ARG A 11 12.58 7.39 -1.75
CA ARG A 11 11.58 8.27 -1.14
C ARG A 11 11.67 9.72 -1.60
N ALA A 12 12.85 10.16 -2.05
CA ALA A 12 13.01 11.50 -2.61
C ALA A 12 12.22 11.70 -3.91
N GLY A 13 11.82 10.62 -4.57
CA GLY A 13 11.10 10.65 -5.84
C GLY A 13 9.59 10.83 -5.74
N PHE A 14 9.01 10.82 -4.55
CA PHE A 14 7.57 10.99 -4.39
C PHE A 14 7.19 11.47 -2.99
N GLU A 15 6.00 12.05 -2.88
CA GLU A 15 5.46 12.49 -1.61
C GLU A 15 4.73 11.34 -0.92
N ARG A 16 5.15 11.02 0.30
CA ARG A 16 4.54 9.97 1.10
C ARG A 16 3.38 10.55 1.92
N LEU A 17 2.38 9.70 2.21
CA LEU A 17 1.22 10.13 2.98
C LEU A 17 1.30 9.63 4.42
N THR A 18 0.91 10.51 5.36
CA THR A 18 0.64 10.07 6.73
C THR A 18 -0.62 9.20 6.75
N PRO A 19 -0.86 8.42 7.82
CA PRO A 19 -2.11 7.67 7.92
C PRO A 19 -3.36 8.56 7.77
N GLU A 20 -3.37 9.74 8.36
CA GLU A 20 -4.49 10.67 8.27
C GLU A 20 -4.69 11.18 6.85
N ALA A 21 -3.60 11.52 6.15
CA ALA A 21 -3.65 11.95 4.76
C ALA A 21 -4.09 10.80 3.84
N ALA A 22 -3.65 9.58 4.14
CA ALA A 22 -4.08 8.39 3.39
C ALA A 22 -5.59 8.18 3.54
N ARG A 23 -6.11 8.31 4.75
CA ARG A 23 -7.56 8.20 4.99
C ARG A 23 -8.34 9.25 4.21
N ALA A 24 -7.88 10.49 4.23
CA ALA A 24 -8.51 11.55 3.46
C ALA A 24 -8.48 11.26 1.96
N ALA A 25 -7.37 10.75 1.46
CA ALA A 25 -7.24 10.37 0.04
C ALA A 25 -8.22 9.25 -0.33
N VAL A 26 -8.43 8.26 0.55
CA VAL A 26 -9.41 7.18 0.31
C VAL A 26 -10.82 7.76 0.20
N GLU A 27 -11.16 8.76 0.99
CA GLU A 27 -12.45 9.44 0.88
C GLU A 27 -12.63 10.13 -0.48
N GLN A 28 -11.52 10.45 -1.14
CA GLN A 28 -11.52 11.05 -2.49
C GLN A 28 -11.35 10.01 -3.60
N GLY A 29 -11.40 8.72 -3.27
CA GLY A 29 -11.35 7.65 -4.26
C GLY A 29 -10.03 6.88 -4.36
N ALA A 30 -9.01 7.21 -3.56
CA ALA A 30 -7.78 6.43 -3.51
C ALA A 30 -8.03 5.05 -2.88
N VAL A 31 -7.14 4.11 -3.16
CA VAL A 31 -7.21 2.75 -2.62
C VAL A 31 -5.95 2.45 -1.83
N ILE A 32 -6.11 1.96 -0.61
CA ILE A 32 -4.99 1.41 0.16
C ILE A 32 -4.76 -0.02 -0.32
N VAL A 33 -3.53 -0.30 -0.74
CA VAL A 33 -3.13 -1.63 -1.20
C VAL A 33 -2.27 -2.27 -0.12
N ASP A 34 -2.81 -3.28 0.52
CA ASP A 34 -2.15 -3.98 1.64
C ASP A 34 -1.31 -5.12 1.10
N THR A 35 0.01 -5.01 1.24
CA THR A 35 0.95 -6.02 0.75
C THR A 35 1.44 -6.96 1.86
N ARG A 36 0.92 -6.83 3.08
CA ARG A 36 1.33 -7.68 4.19
C ARG A 36 0.92 -9.14 3.96
N PRO A 37 1.72 -10.09 4.45
CA PRO A 37 1.33 -11.50 4.39
C PRO A 37 0.15 -11.81 5.30
N LEU A 38 -0.51 -12.93 5.05
CA LEU A 38 -1.74 -13.34 5.73
C LEU A 38 -1.57 -13.44 7.26
N ASP A 39 -0.46 -13.99 7.72
CA ASP A 39 -0.21 -14.14 9.15
C ASP A 39 -0.21 -12.79 9.89
N GLN A 40 0.34 -11.74 9.28
CA GLN A 40 0.32 -10.39 9.86
C GLN A 40 -1.10 -9.82 9.87
N ARG A 41 -1.84 -10.00 8.78
CA ARG A 41 -3.22 -9.52 8.68
C ARG A 41 -4.12 -10.21 9.72
N ARG A 42 -3.94 -11.51 9.92
CA ARG A 42 -4.69 -12.26 10.93
C ARG A 42 -4.33 -11.84 12.34
N ALA A 43 -3.06 -11.58 12.60
CA ALA A 43 -2.61 -11.20 13.94
C ALA A 43 -3.02 -9.78 14.33
N HIS A 44 -3.02 -8.85 13.37
CA HIS A 44 -3.14 -7.41 13.67
C HIS A 44 -4.40 -6.75 13.10
N GLY A 45 -5.14 -7.43 12.25
CA GLY A 45 -6.32 -6.87 11.59
C GLY A 45 -5.99 -6.19 10.28
N VAL A 46 -7.02 -5.61 9.65
CA VAL A 46 -6.93 -4.97 8.34
C VAL A 46 -7.59 -3.60 8.36
N VAL A 47 -7.18 -2.75 7.41
CA VAL A 47 -7.84 -1.47 7.18
C VAL A 47 -9.12 -1.73 6.38
N PRO A 48 -10.29 -1.24 6.84
CA PRO A 48 -11.52 -1.41 6.08
C PRO A 48 -11.40 -0.84 4.67
N GLY A 49 -11.82 -1.62 3.67
CA GLY A 49 -11.77 -1.21 2.27
C GLY A 49 -10.43 -1.35 1.58
N ALA A 50 -9.37 -1.72 2.29
CA ALA A 50 -8.07 -1.98 1.67
C ALA A 50 -8.16 -3.21 0.75
N VAL A 51 -7.44 -3.15 -0.37
CA VAL A 51 -7.32 -4.26 -1.31
C VAL A 51 -6.02 -5.00 -1.03
N VAL A 52 -6.11 -6.28 -0.75
CA VAL A 52 -4.95 -7.12 -0.47
C VAL A 52 -4.33 -7.57 -1.78
N VAL A 53 -3.05 -7.27 -1.97
CA VAL A 53 -2.29 -7.72 -3.14
C VAL A 53 -0.90 -8.14 -2.67
N PRO A 54 -0.52 -9.41 -2.83
CA PRO A 54 0.82 -9.85 -2.48
C PRO A 54 1.89 -9.05 -3.23
N ARG A 55 2.98 -8.73 -2.54
CA ARG A 55 4.03 -7.88 -3.11
C ARG A 55 4.59 -8.44 -4.43
N ASN A 56 4.74 -9.76 -4.52
CA ASN A 56 5.38 -10.40 -5.67
C ASN A 56 4.56 -10.34 -6.95
N VAL A 57 3.29 -10.00 -6.89
CA VAL A 57 2.41 -9.87 -8.06
C VAL A 57 1.83 -8.47 -8.21
N LEU A 58 2.28 -7.54 -7.37
CA LEU A 58 1.69 -6.21 -7.29
C LEU A 58 1.70 -5.48 -8.63
N GLU A 59 2.83 -5.47 -9.34
CA GLU A 59 2.96 -4.76 -10.61
C GLU A 59 1.95 -5.27 -11.64
N TRP A 60 1.78 -6.58 -11.72
CA TRP A 60 0.82 -7.20 -12.67
C TRP A 60 -0.63 -6.92 -12.28
N ARG A 61 -0.92 -6.94 -10.98
CA ARG A 61 -2.28 -6.68 -10.50
C ARG A 61 -2.67 -5.21 -10.60
N ALA A 62 -1.70 -4.30 -10.59
CA ALA A 62 -1.93 -2.86 -10.66
C ALA A 62 -1.89 -2.30 -12.09
N ASP A 63 -1.12 -2.92 -12.99
CA ASP A 63 -0.97 -2.45 -14.36
C ASP A 63 -2.19 -2.85 -15.21
N PRO A 64 -3.00 -1.88 -15.69
CA PRO A 64 -4.20 -2.20 -16.46
C PRO A 64 -3.92 -2.87 -17.79
N THR A 65 -2.67 -2.84 -18.27
CA THR A 65 -2.28 -3.46 -19.55
C THR A 65 -1.72 -4.86 -19.41
N SER A 66 -1.55 -5.37 -18.21
CA SER A 66 -0.86 -6.64 -17.96
C SER A 66 -1.65 -7.89 -18.34
N GLY A 67 -2.97 -7.77 -18.44
CA GLY A 67 -3.85 -8.93 -18.60
C GLY A 67 -4.23 -9.60 -17.27
N PHE A 68 -3.67 -9.14 -16.15
CA PHE A 68 -3.90 -9.71 -14.81
C PHE A 68 -4.39 -8.64 -13.82
N ALA A 69 -4.80 -7.48 -14.31
CA ALA A 69 -5.15 -6.35 -13.47
C ALA A 69 -6.34 -6.61 -12.56
N ASP A 70 -6.25 -6.10 -11.35
CA ASP A 70 -7.38 -6.07 -10.42
C ASP A 70 -8.18 -4.79 -10.71
N GLU A 71 -9.44 -4.95 -11.08
CA GLU A 71 -10.31 -3.82 -11.46
C GLU A 71 -10.49 -2.80 -10.34
N ARG A 72 -10.37 -3.22 -9.09
CA ARG A 72 -10.50 -2.33 -7.95
C ARG A 72 -9.40 -1.28 -7.88
N LEU A 73 -8.28 -1.51 -8.57
CA LEU A 73 -7.13 -0.61 -8.59
C LEU A 73 -7.12 0.32 -9.81
N ALA A 74 -7.91 0.02 -10.83
CA ALA A 74 -7.85 0.71 -12.11
C ALA A 74 -8.23 2.19 -11.99
N GLY A 75 -7.38 3.07 -12.52
CA GLY A 75 -7.63 4.50 -12.59
C GLY A 75 -7.60 5.23 -11.25
N ARG A 76 -7.12 4.59 -10.20
CA ARG A 76 -7.11 5.16 -8.86
C ARG A 76 -5.72 5.52 -8.41
N GLN A 77 -5.61 6.46 -7.46
CA GLN A 77 -4.40 6.65 -6.70
C GLN A 77 -4.22 5.43 -5.80
N LEU A 78 -3.04 4.82 -5.85
CA LEU A 78 -2.70 3.64 -5.06
C LEU A 78 -1.80 4.04 -3.90
N ILE A 79 -2.20 3.68 -2.69
CA ILE A 79 -1.42 3.94 -1.47
C ILE A 79 -0.94 2.59 -0.96
N VAL A 80 0.29 2.25 -1.26
CA VAL A 80 0.86 0.96 -0.86
C VAL A 80 1.13 0.96 0.63
N MET A 81 0.71 -0.09 1.32
CA MET A 81 0.89 -0.22 2.77
C MET A 81 1.52 -1.56 3.09
N CYS A 82 2.58 -1.53 3.89
CA CYS A 82 3.15 -2.72 4.51
C CYS A 82 3.07 -2.57 6.03
N ALA A 83 3.79 -3.40 6.79
CA ALA A 83 3.68 -3.35 8.25
C ALA A 83 4.20 -2.04 8.85
N GLU A 84 5.41 -1.62 8.45
CA GLU A 84 6.13 -0.50 9.07
C GLU A 84 6.51 0.62 8.11
N GLY A 85 6.16 0.50 6.83
CA GLY A 85 6.41 1.56 5.85
C GLY A 85 7.78 1.54 5.20
N TYR A 86 8.48 0.42 5.20
CA TYR A 86 9.77 0.28 4.51
C TYR A 86 9.61 -0.31 3.10
N ALA A 87 9.16 -1.55 3.01
CA ALA A 87 8.99 -2.22 1.72
C ALA A 87 7.99 -1.51 0.81
N SER A 88 6.99 -0.86 1.38
CA SER A 88 5.98 -0.13 0.62
C SER A 88 6.56 1.02 -0.20
N SER A 89 7.64 1.66 0.28
CA SER A 89 8.29 2.74 -0.48
C SER A 89 8.90 2.22 -1.78
N LEU A 90 9.56 1.06 -1.71
CA LEU A 90 10.14 0.42 -2.90
C LEU A 90 9.06 0.00 -3.89
N ALA A 91 7.98 -0.58 -3.37
CA ALA A 91 6.85 -1.01 -4.18
C ALA A 91 6.18 0.18 -4.89
N ALA A 92 5.91 1.25 -4.15
CA ALA A 92 5.29 2.45 -4.73
C ALA A 92 6.16 3.07 -5.82
N ALA A 93 7.48 3.12 -5.61
CA ALA A 93 8.41 3.64 -6.61
C ALA A 93 8.36 2.83 -7.90
N THR A 94 8.30 1.50 -7.80
CA THR A 94 8.19 0.64 -8.97
C THR A 94 6.88 0.91 -9.73
N LEU A 95 5.77 1.04 -9.02
CA LEU A 95 4.49 1.37 -9.67
C LEU A 95 4.54 2.71 -10.38
N LYS A 96 5.20 3.71 -9.81
CA LYS A 96 5.38 5.00 -10.47
C LYS A 96 6.22 4.89 -11.73
N GLU A 97 7.26 4.08 -11.72
CA GLU A 97 8.11 3.87 -12.89
C GLU A 97 7.35 3.28 -14.08
N ILE A 98 6.32 2.49 -13.81
CA ILE A 98 5.49 1.94 -14.89
C ILE A 98 4.25 2.82 -15.19
N GLY A 99 4.25 4.05 -14.68
CA GLY A 99 3.27 5.07 -15.08
C GLY A 99 2.02 5.14 -14.21
N LEU A 100 1.99 4.49 -13.07
CA LEU A 100 0.82 4.50 -12.18
C LEU A 100 0.90 5.64 -11.16
N HIS A 101 -0.26 6.11 -10.70
CA HIS A 101 -0.36 7.12 -9.65
C HIS A 101 -0.28 6.41 -8.30
N ALA A 102 0.93 6.32 -7.76
CA ALA A 102 1.19 5.54 -6.56
C ALA A 102 2.06 6.30 -5.55
N THR A 103 1.79 6.05 -4.30
CA THR A 103 2.61 6.48 -3.16
C THR A 103 2.52 5.41 -2.08
N ASP A 104 3.11 5.65 -0.91
CA ASP A 104 2.98 4.75 0.22
C ASP A 104 2.59 5.50 1.50
N MET A 105 2.37 4.74 2.56
CA MET A 105 1.98 5.30 3.86
C MET A 105 3.16 5.29 4.82
N VAL A 106 3.49 6.46 5.35
CA VAL A 106 4.53 6.60 6.38
C VAL A 106 4.17 5.74 7.60
N GLY A 107 5.10 4.88 8.01
CA GLY A 107 4.92 4.02 9.18
C GLY A 107 4.00 2.82 8.96
N GLY A 108 3.39 2.69 7.79
CA GLY A 108 2.57 1.55 7.41
C GLY A 108 1.37 1.28 8.30
N PHE A 109 0.97 0.02 8.36
CA PHE A 109 -0.19 -0.39 9.15
C PHE A 109 -0.03 -0.06 10.64
N GLU A 110 1.18 -0.20 11.19
CA GLU A 110 1.40 0.11 12.61
C GLU A 110 1.09 1.57 12.92
N ALA A 111 1.51 2.49 12.06
CA ALA A 111 1.22 3.92 12.24
C ALA A 111 -0.28 4.20 12.09
N TRP A 112 -0.96 3.54 11.15
CA TRP A 112 -2.41 3.65 10.99
C TRP A 112 -3.14 3.25 12.27
N ARG A 113 -2.79 2.07 12.81
CA ARG A 113 -3.36 1.56 14.04
C ARG A 113 -3.07 2.49 15.23
N ASP A 114 -1.81 2.93 15.36
CA ASP A 114 -1.39 3.78 16.49
C ASP A 114 -2.03 5.17 16.43
N ALA A 115 -2.42 5.62 15.26
CA ALA A 115 -3.18 6.87 15.09
C ALA A 115 -4.65 6.74 15.48
N GLY A 116 -5.10 5.53 15.85
CA GLY A 116 -6.49 5.30 16.24
C GLY A 116 -7.46 5.22 15.06
N LEU A 117 -6.95 5.03 13.85
CA LEU A 117 -7.79 4.92 12.66
C LEU A 117 -8.45 3.54 12.56
N PRO A 118 -9.54 3.38 11.78
CA PRO A 118 -10.31 2.15 11.80
C PRO A 118 -9.53 0.90 11.40
N VAL A 119 -9.65 -0.15 12.20
CA VAL A 119 -9.07 -1.47 11.96
C VAL A 119 -10.16 -2.49 12.26
N GLU A 120 -10.27 -3.52 11.44
CA GLU A 120 -11.21 -4.61 11.62
C GLU A 120 -10.50 -5.96 11.56
N PRO A 121 -11.11 -7.03 12.11
CA PRO A 121 -10.52 -8.36 12.00
C PRO A 121 -10.37 -8.78 10.55
N CYS A 122 -9.31 -9.55 10.26
CA CYS A 122 -9.09 -10.08 8.91
C CYS A 122 -10.20 -11.09 8.57
N PRO A 123 -10.99 -10.85 7.52
CA PRO A 123 -12.00 -11.83 7.08
C PRO A 123 -11.35 -13.08 6.52
N ASP A 124 -11.98 -14.24 6.71
CA ASP A 124 -11.47 -15.53 6.21
C ASP A 124 -11.35 -15.56 4.70
N GLU A 125 -12.26 -14.89 3.99
CA GLU A 125 -12.25 -14.81 2.52
C GLU A 125 -11.09 -14.00 1.95
N MET A 126 -10.29 -13.36 2.79
CA MET A 126 -9.07 -12.65 2.35
C MET A 126 -7.84 -13.54 2.32
N ILE A 127 -8.03 -14.82 2.44
CA ILE A 127 -6.95 -15.81 2.40
C ILE A 127 -6.39 -15.93 0.98
#